data_3f2878b389bb9bcef5256eb1743438f6
#
_entry.id   3f2878b389bb9bcef5256eb1743438f6
#
_cell.length_a   1.000
_cell.length_b   1.000
_cell.length_c   1.000
_cell.angle_alpha   90.00
_cell.angle_beta   90.00
_cell.angle_gamma   90.00
#
_symmetry.space_group_name_H-M   'P 1'
#
loop_
_entity.id
_entity.type
_entity.pdbx_description
1 polymer ?
#
loop_
_entity_poly.entity_id
_entity_poly.type
_entity_poly.pdbx_seq_one_letter_code
_entity_poly.pdbx_strand_id
1 'polypeptide(L)'
;MRLAISCFLVLLVLPASASAADLRLALQTDDGVQYGTPHELSGTLREGAAPLPGQSVQLQGRAYPFKGGFKTLATATTRADGTFDFKRRFDRNMDVRAVAPAQMAETDDVRAYVYPRPRSTFKALSGSRLRIIQFLRSAPNVRLTARTTFYLGPKDAKTAKAFARAKPRKIGNGRFKATATVKLPREWKGSFRYGSCFRYSEGSGMGAPGAECPKRYRF
;
A
#
# COMPACT_ATOMS: atom_id res chain seq x y z
N MET A 1 63.48 -27.56 -52.09
CA MET A 1 62.63 -27.90 -50.94
C MET A 1 62.12 -26.59 -50.30
N ARG A 2 60.85 -26.20 -50.59
CA ARG A 2 60.26 -24.95 -50.06
C ARG A 2 59.26 -25.38 -48.99
N LEU A 3 59.50 -25.04 -47.68
CA LEU A 3 58.55 -25.21 -46.58
C LEU A 3 57.52 -24.06 -46.62
N ALA A 4 56.27 -24.41 -46.79
CA ALA A 4 55.18 -23.48 -46.62
C ALA A 4 54.75 -23.55 -45.14
N ILE A 5 54.93 -22.43 -44.42
CA ILE A 5 54.41 -22.26 -43.01
C ILE A 5 53.00 -21.78 -43.14
N SER A 6 52.03 -22.66 -42.82
CA SER A 6 50.60 -22.33 -42.73
C SER A 6 50.31 -21.71 -41.34
N CYS A 7 50.03 -20.41 -41.32
CA CYS A 7 49.68 -19.69 -40.09
C CYS A 7 48.17 -19.93 -39.79
N PHE A 8 47.85 -20.76 -38.78
CA PHE A 8 46.48 -20.99 -38.31
C PHE A 8 46.10 -19.84 -37.39
N LEU A 9 45.19 -18.98 -37.87
CA LEU A 9 44.58 -17.90 -37.08
C LEU A 9 43.50 -18.51 -36.19
N VAL A 10 43.79 -18.71 -34.91
CA VAL A 10 42.80 -19.14 -33.92
C VAL A 10 41.97 -17.90 -33.50
N LEU A 11 40.74 -17.81 -33.98
CA LEU A 11 39.76 -16.80 -33.53
C LEU A 11 39.32 -17.19 -32.13
N LEU A 12 39.80 -16.47 -31.09
CA LEU A 12 39.27 -16.57 -29.74
C LEU A 12 37.89 -15.87 -29.72
N VAL A 13 36.83 -16.66 -29.73
CA VAL A 13 35.47 -16.17 -29.43
C VAL A 13 35.38 -16.02 -27.92
N LEU A 14 35.53 -14.79 -27.42
CA LEU A 14 35.25 -14.48 -26.02
C LEU A 14 33.73 -14.62 -25.78
N PRO A 15 33.30 -15.37 -24.75
CA PRO A 15 31.90 -15.43 -24.41
C PRO A 15 31.45 -14.03 -23.99
N ALA A 16 30.47 -13.46 -24.68
CA ALA A 16 29.79 -12.26 -24.26
C ALA A 16 29.11 -12.56 -22.89
N SER A 17 29.56 -11.92 -21.84
CA SER A 17 28.91 -12.02 -20.54
C SER A 17 27.48 -11.50 -20.69
N ALA A 18 26.49 -12.39 -20.69
CA ALA A 18 25.08 -12.02 -20.69
C ALA A 18 24.82 -11.26 -19.40
N SER A 19 24.56 -9.96 -19.51
CA SER A 19 24.13 -9.14 -18.37
C SER A 19 22.71 -9.56 -17.97
N ALA A 20 22.51 -9.91 -16.71
CA ALA A 20 21.17 -10.23 -16.22
C ALA A 20 20.26 -9.00 -16.28
N ALA A 21 19.00 -9.19 -16.66
CA ALA A 21 18.03 -8.13 -16.67
C ALA A 21 17.69 -7.69 -15.23
N ASP A 22 17.76 -6.39 -14.95
CA ASP A 22 17.37 -5.77 -13.66
C ASP A 22 15.93 -5.27 -13.77
N LEU A 23 15.04 -5.87 -12.99
CA LEU A 23 13.63 -5.51 -12.89
C LEU A 23 13.34 -4.93 -11.51
N ARG A 24 12.76 -3.73 -11.47
CA ARG A 24 12.40 -3.04 -10.24
C ARG A 24 10.92 -2.69 -10.21
N LEU A 25 10.31 -2.75 -9.04
CA LEU A 25 8.93 -2.35 -8.79
C LEU A 25 8.87 -1.50 -7.52
N ALA A 26 8.16 -0.39 -7.57
CA ALA A 26 7.84 0.43 -6.42
C ALA A 26 6.34 0.70 -6.35
N LEU A 27 5.76 0.59 -5.15
CA LEU A 27 4.41 1.03 -4.86
C LEU A 27 4.48 2.48 -4.37
N GLN A 28 3.94 3.40 -5.16
CA GLN A 28 3.93 4.82 -4.82
C GLN A 28 2.81 5.12 -3.82
N THR A 29 3.16 5.16 -2.53
CA THR A 29 2.25 5.59 -1.47
C THR A 29 3.04 5.93 -0.20
N ASP A 30 2.83 7.14 0.32
CA ASP A 30 3.45 7.60 1.57
C ASP A 30 2.69 7.12 2.80
N ASP A 31 1.36 6.91 2.69
CA ASP A 31 0.45 6.61 3.80
C ASP A 31 -0.19 5.21 3.73
N GLY A 32 0.31 4.34 2.87
CA GLY A 32 -0.29 3.03 2.60
C GLY A 32 -1.47 3.10 1.61
N VAL A 33 -1.98 1.94 1.24
CA VAL A 33 -3.01 1.79 0.20
C VAL A 33 -4.40 1.99 0.78
N GLN A 34 -5.17 2.96 0.28
CA GLN A 34 -6.54 3.16 0.73
C GLN A 34 -7.53 2.29 -0.07
N TYR A 35 -8.41 1.57 0.63
CA TYR A 35 -9.44 0.73 0.02
C TYR A 35 -10.29 1.49 -1.01
N GLY A 36 -10.42 0.91 -2.20
CA GLY A 36 -11.23 1.45 -3.28
C GLY A 36 -10.64 2.63 -4.03
N THR A 37 -9.44 3.11 -3.63
CA THR A 37 -8.69 4.12 -4.37
C THR A 37 -7.71 3.44 -5.32
N PRO A 38 -7.57 3.88 -6.58
CA PRO A 38 -6.50 3.41 -7.45
C PRO A 38 -5.14 3.88 -6.91
N HIS A 39 -4.18 2.98 -6.89
CA HIS A 39 -2.78 3.27 -6.57
C HIS A 39 -1.90 2.93 -7.75
N GLU A 40 -0.84 3.67 -7.92
CA GLU A 40 0.14 3.48 -8.97
C GLU A 40 1.30 2.62 -8.45
N LEU A 41 1.71 1.67 -9.28
CA LEU A 41 2.92 0.90 -9.11
C LEU A 41 3.74 1.18 -10.35
N SER A 42 4.95 1.65 -10.18
CA SER A 42 5.86 1.94 -11.30
C SER A 42 7.13 1.12 -11.17
N GLY A 43 7.79 0.92 -12.29
CA GLY A 43 9.04 0.17 -12.30
C GLY A 43 9.88 0.43 -13.54
N THR A 44 11.01 -0.24 -13.57
CA THR A 44 11.96 -0.20 -14.71
C THR A 44 12.44 -1.60 -15.02
N LEU A 45 12.67 -1.86 -16.31
CA LEU A 45 13.33 -3.06 -16.81
C LEU A 45 14.53 -2.63 -17.64
N ARG A 46 15.72 -3.14 -17.29
CA ARG A 46 17.00 -2.79 -17.90
C ARG A 46 17.88 -4.02 -18.08
N GLU A 47 18.81 -3.93 -18.98
CA GLU A 47 19.94 -4.86 -19.10
C GLU A 47 21.22 -4.06 -18.87
N GLY A 48 21.80 -4.23 -17.67
CA GLY A 48 22.85 -3.31 -17.19
C GLY A 48 22.34 -1.88 -17.14
N ALA A 49 22.97 -0.94 -17.86
CA ALA A 49 22.54 0.45 -17.94
C ALA A 49 21.48 0.71 -19.03
N ALA A 50 21.34 -0.21 -20.00
CA ALA A 50 20.47 -0.03 -21.16
C ALA A 50 18.99 -0.30 -20.80
N PRO A 51 18.05 0.57 -21.17
CA PRO A 51 16.62 0.29 -21.02
C PRO A 51 16.20 -0.83 -21.99
N LEU A 52 15.23 -1.65 -21.57
CA LEU A 52 14.62 -2.67 -22.41
C LEU A 52 13.20 -2.22 -22.81
N PRO A 53 13.02 -1.56 -23.96
CA PRO A 53 11.72 -1.12 -24.45
C PRO A 53 10.90 -2.27 -25.04
N GLY A 54 9.58 -2.10 -25.09
CA GLY A 54 8.66 -3.01 -25.77
C GLY A 54 8.48 -4.37 -25.09
N GLN A 55 9.02 -4.56 -23.87
CA GLN A 55 8.94 -5.82 -23.16
C GLN A 55 7.65 -5.95 -22.35
N SER A 56 7.10 -7.16 -22.32
CA SER A 56 5.92 -7.47 -21.51
C SER A 56 6.31 -7.67 -20.03
N VAL A 57 5.71 -6.89 -19.13
CA VAL A 57 5.86 -7.03 -17.69
C VAL A 57 4.51 -7.38 -17.08
N GLN A 58 4.46 -8.42 -16.26
CA GLN A 58 3.27 -8.84 -15.52
C GLN A 58 3.35 -8.33 -14.08
N LEU A 59 2.29 -7.69 -13.61
CA LEU A 59 2.04 -7.50 -12.19
C LEU A 59 1.38 -8.76 -11.65
N GLN A 60 2.02 -9.42 -10.72
CA GLN A 60 1.47 -10.58 -10.02
C GLN A 60 1.14 -10.23 -8.57
N GLY A 61 0.14 -10.89 -8.00
CA GLY A 61 -0.28 -10.65 -6.63
C GLY A 61 -0.75 -11.90 -5.90
N ARG A 62 -0.52 -11.88 -4.57
CA ARG A 62 -0.95 -12.90 -3.62
C ARG A 62 -1.65 -12.20 -2.46
N ALA A 63 -2.98 -12.34 -2.40
CA ALA A 63 -3.80 -11.67 -1.40
C ALA A 63 -3.72 -12.36 -0.02
N TYR A 64 -3.95 -11.57 1.05
CA TYR A 64 -4.16 -12.14 2.39
C TYR A 64 -5.20 -13.29 2.34
N PRO A 65 -4.95 -14.43 3.02
CA PRO A 65 -3.92 -14.70 4.03
C PRO A 65 -2.55 -15.15 3.47
N PHE A 66 -2.19 -14.76 2.25
CA PHE A 66 -0.92 -15.03 1.58
C PHE A 66 -0.64 -16.52 1.35
N LYS A 67 -1.70 -17.31 1.27
CA LYS A 67 -1.66 -18.74 0.97
C LYS A 67 -1.90 -18.96 -0.52
N GLY A 68 -1.19 -19.90 -1.10
CA GLY A 68 -1.27 -20.20 -2.54
C GLY A 68 -0.27 -19.42 -3.39
N GLY A 69 -0.32 -19.63 -4.70
CA GLY A 69 0.57 -19.01 -5.67
C GLY A 69 0.18 -17.58 -6.02
N PHE A 70 1.12 -16.85 -6.59
CA PHE A 70 0.86 -15.57 -7.24
C PHE A 70 -0.05 -15.76 -8.46
N LYS A 71 -0.90 -14.76 -8.70
CA LYS A 71 -1.77 -14.68 -9.88
C LYS A 71 -1.46 -13.40 -10.64
N THR A 72 -1.45 -13.46 -11.96
CA THR A 72 -1.31 -12.26 -12.80
C THR A 72 -2.54 -11.37 -12.61
N LEU A 73 -2.28 -10.12 -12.24
CA LEU A 73 -3.28 -9.09 -11.97
C LEU A 73 -3.44 -8.12 -13.15
N ALA A 74 -2.34 -7.83 -13.83
CA ALA A 74 -2.27 -6.92 -14.98
C ALA A 74 -1.00 -7.20 -15.78
N THR A 75 -0.96 -6.68 -17.02
CA THR A 75 0.23 -6.69 -17.88
C THR A 75 0.42 -5.27 -18.42
N ALA A 76 1.68 -4.84 -18.52
CA ALA A 76 2.09 -3.59 -19.13
C ALA A 76 3.25 -3.85 -20.09
N THR A 77 3.48 -2.90 -21.02
CA THR A 77 4.63 -2.92 -21.92
C THR A 77 5.59 -1.80 -21.52
N THR A 78 6.88 -2.09 -21.48
CA THR A 78 7.89 -1.08 -21.16
C THR A 78 7.98 -0.01 -22.25
N ARG A 79 8.14 1.25 -21.83
CA ARG A 79 8.34 2.41 -22.70
C ARG A 79 9.77 2.45 -23.27
N ALA A 80 10.07 3.43 -24.13
CA ALA A 80 11.37 3.61 -24.73
C ALA A 80 12.53 3.75 -23.71
N ASP A 81 12.24 4.28 -22.53
CA ASP A 81 13.18 4.44 -21.40
C ASP A 81 13.23 3.23 -20.46
N GLY A 82 12.51 2.14 -20.80
CA GLY A 82 12.41 0.92 -20.00
C GLY A 82 11.44 1.04 -18.81
N THR A 83 10.73 2.16 -18.64
CA THR A 83 9.74 2.32 -17.57
C THR A 83 8.43 1.63 -17.88
N PHE A 84 7.71 1.23 -16.84
CA PHE A 84 6.33 0.74 -16.91
C PHE A 84 5.54 1.19 -15.70
N ASP A 85 4.21 1.18 -15.81
CA ASP A 85 3.30 1.46 -14.69
C ASP A 85 2.05 0.60 -14.74
N PHE A 86 1.49 0.40 -13.54
CA PHE A 86 0.20 -0.22 -13.32
C PHE A 86 -0.66 0.68 -12.44
N LYS A 87 -1.96 0.72 -12.71
CA LYS A 87 -2.93 1.39 -11.86
C LYS A 87 -3.90 0.37 -11.30
N ARG A 88 -3.86 0.15 -9.97
CA ARG A 88 -4.60 -0.94 -9.33
C ARG A 88 -5.35 -0.49 -8.08
N ARG A 89 -6.56 -1.07 -7.87
CA ARG A 89 -7.27 -1.02 -6.60
C ARG A 89 -7.04 -2.31 -5.83
N PHE A 90 -6.80 -2.18 -4.54
CA PHE A 90 -6.58 -3.32 -3.65
C PHE A 90 -7.75 -3.45 -2.68
N ASP A 91 -8.24 -4.67 -2.50
CA ASP A 91 -9.36 -4.97 -1.62
C ASP A 91 -8.92 -5.38 -0.22
N ARG A 92 -7.72 -5.90 -0.09
CA ARG A 92 -7.08 -6.36 1.15
C ARG A 92 -5.57 -6.34 1.00
N ASN A 93 -4.86 -6.55 2.10
CA ASN A 93 -3.40 -6.68 2.07
C ASN A 93 -2.99 -7.70 1.00
N MET A 94 -1.98 -7.35 0.24
CA MET A 94 -1.53 -8.13 -0.90
C MET A 94 -0.02 -8.04 -1.05
N ASP A 95 0.65 -9.16 -1.25
CA ASP A 95 2.00 -9.17 -1.79
C ASP A 95 1.91 -9.00 -3.29
N VAL A 96 2.69 -8.11 -3.85
CA VAL A 96 2.78 -7.87 -5.29
C VAL A 96 4.23 -7.94 -5.75
N ARG A 97 4.44 -8.41 -6.97
CA ARG A 97 5.74 -8.42 -7.64
C ARG A 97 5.56 -8.15 -9.13
N ALA A 98 6.60 -7.70 -9.78
CA ALA A 98 6.68 -7.65 -11.23
C ALA A 98 7.46 -8.86 -11.75
N VAL A 99 7.03 -9.37 -12.91
CA VAL A 99 7.69 -10.47 -13.61
C VAL A 99 7.82 -10.10 -15.08
N ALA A 100 9.01 -10.23 -15.63
CA ALA A 100 9.29 -10.10 -17.07
C ALA A 100 9.67 -11.48 -17.62
N PRO A 101 8.69 -12.27 -18.12
CA PRO A 101 8.93 -13.68 -18.44
C PRO A 101 9.98 -13.91 -19.53
N ALA A 102 10.03 -13.05 -20.54
CA ALA A 102 11.00 -13.17 -21.63
C ALA A 102 12.44 -12.95 -21.17
N GLN A 103 12.66 -12.18 -20.11
CA GLN A 103 13.96 -11.92 -19.50
C GLN A 103 14.25 -12.82 -18.28
N MET A 104 13.32 -13.70 -17.93
CA MET A 104 13.37 -14.54 -16.70
C MET A 104 13.67 -13.71 -15.46
N ALA A 105 13.17 -12.46 -15.41
CA ALA A 105 13.40 -11.53 -14.31
C ALA A 105 12.14 -11.36 -13.46
N GLU A 106 12.32 -11.31 -12.14
CA GLU A 106 11.25 -10.99 -11.18
C GLU A 106 11.79 -10.09 -10.07
N THR A 107 10.91 -9.30 -9.46
CA THR A 107 11.25 -8.46 -8.30
C THR A 107 11.02 -9.20 -7.00
N ASP A 108 11.59 -8.66 -5.92
CA ASP A 108 11.13 -9.00 -4.58
C ASP A 108 9.64 -8.66 -4.39
N ASP A 109 9.03 -9.32 -3.39
CA ASP A 109 7.65 -9.07 -3.03
C ASP A 109 7.51 -7.72 -2.30
N VAL A 110 6.65 -6.85 -2.81
CA VAL A 110 6.26 -5.61 -2.15
C VAL A 110 4.91 -5.80 -1.48
N ARG A 111 4.81 -5.53 -0.18
CA ARG A 111 3.55 -5.67 0.55
C ARG A 111 2.72 -4.40 0.51
N ALA A 112 1.57 -4.45 -0.17
CA ALA A 112 0.56 -3.42 -0.12
C ALA A 112 -0.33 -3.61 1.12
N TYR A 113 -0.19 -2.74 2.14
CA TYR A 113 -1.08 -2.70 3.30
C TYR A 113 -2.29 -1.84 2.98
N VAL A 114 -3.47 -2.45 2.97
CA VAL A 114 -4.73 -1.78 2.59
C VAL A 114 -5.47 -1.30 3.82
N TYR A 115 -5.80 -0.03 3.86
CA TYR A 115 -6.51 0.61 4.97
C TYR A 115 -7.96 0.91 4.60
N PRO A 116 -8.93 0.72 5.51
CA PRO A 116 -10.31 1.11 5.26
C PRO A 116 -10.40 2.60 5.01
N ARG A 117 -11.34 3.00 4.16
CA ARG A 117 -11.61 4.42 3.89
C ARG A 117 -12.44 5.01 5.03
N PRO A 118 -11.91 5.98 5.80
CA PRO A 118 -12.63 6.60 6.89
C PRO A 118 -13.49 7.76 6.40
N ARG A 119 -14.66 7.96 7.05
CA ARG A 119 -15.47 9.17 6.98
C ARG A 119 -15.98 9.49 8.35
N SER A 120 -15.78 10.70 8.83
CA SER A 120 -16.26 11.12 10.14
C SER A 120 -17.41 12.11 10.03
N THR A 121 -18.34 12.02 10.98
CA THR A 121 -19.41 13.00 11.20
C THR A 121 -19.51 13.32 12.68
N PHE A 122 -20.07 14.47 12.99
CA PHE A 122 -20.23 14.97 14.34
C PHE A 122 -21.69 15.28 14.61
N LYS A 123 -22.13 15.02 15.85
CA LYS A 123 -23.46 15.41 16.34
C LYS A 123 -23.32 16.10 17.69
N ALA A 124 -23.73 17.35 17.76
CA ALA A 124 -23.87 18.04 19.03
C ALA A 124 -24.97 17.39 19.88
N LEU A 125 -24.75 17.27 21.16
CA LEU A 125 -25.68 16.76 22.15
C LEU A 125 -25.88 17.81 23.23
N SER A 126 -26.93 17.67 24.08
CA SER A 126 -27.15 18.54 25.22
C SER A 126 -25.96 18.52 26.21
N GLY A 127 -25.77 19.60 26.98
CA GLY A 127 -24.73 19.71 28.01
C GLY A 127 -23.30 19.75 27.46
N SER A 128 -23.06 20.46 26.36
CA SER A 128 -21.73 20.60 25.70
C SER A 128 -21.09 19.26 25.34
N ARG A 129 -21.87 18.25 25.05
CA ARG A 129 -21.40 16.95 24.61
C ARG A 129 -21.36 16.88 23.11
N LEU A 130 -20.32 16.21 22.56
CA LEU A 130 -20.15 15.94 21.16
C LEU A 130 -20.10 14.41 20.95
N ARG A 131 -20.91 13.93 20.03
CA ARG A 131 -20.80 12.55 19.53
C ARG A 131 -20.03 12.54 18.22
N ILE A 132 -18.91 11.85 18.21
CA ILE A 132 -18.10 11.63 17.00
C ILE A 132 -18.45 10.25 16.47
N ILE A 133 -18.79 10.20 15.20
CA ILE A 133 -19.17 8.97 14.50
C ILE A 133 -18.19 8.79 13.35
N GLN A 134 -17.50 7.67 13.35
CA GLN A 134 -16.61 7.29 12.25
C GLN A 134 -17.18 6.10 11.51
N PHE A 135 -17.36 6.29 10.22
CA PHE A 135 -17.70 5.25 9.28
C PHE A 135 -16.41 4.75 8.63
N LEU A 136 -16.33 3.44 8.43
CA LEU A 136 -15.23 2.78 7.76
C LEU A 136 -15.79 1.97 6.61
N ARG A 137 -15.17 2.09 5.46
CA ARG A 137 -15.49 1.30 4.27
C ARG A 137 -14.32 0.39 3.94
N SER A 138 -14.59 -0.92 3.85
CA SER A 138 -13.64 -1.96 3.46
C SER A 138 -14.26 -2.88 2.41
N ALA A 139 -13.51 -3.85 1.92
CA ALA A 139 -14.05 -4.91 1.10
C ALA A 139 -15.17 -5.70 1.83
N PRO A 140 -16.13 -6.26 1.09
CA PRO A 140 -17.06 -7.25 1.62
C PRO A 140 -16.29 -8.40 2.30
N ASN A 141 -16.88 -9.03 3.30
CA ASN A 141 -16.30 -10.19 3.99
C ASN A 141 -14.99 -9.95 4.78
N VAL A 142 -14.50 -8.72 4.87
CA VAL A 142 -13.40 -8.36 5.76
C VAL A 142 -13.94 -8.24 7.19
N ARG A 143 -13.26 -8.86 8.15
CA ARG A 143 -13.48 -8.64 9.58
C ARG A 143 -12.58 -7.51 10.06
N LEU A 144 -13.13 -6.34 10.32
CA LEU A 144 -12.38 -5.29 11.00
C LEU A 144 -12.39 -5.57 12.51
N THR A 145 -11.27 -6.07 13.00
CA THR A 145 -11.00 -6.21 14.43
C THR A 145 -10.22 -5.00 14.96
N ALA A 146 -10.09 -3.98 14.13
CA ALA A 146 -9.44 -2.72 14.46
C ALA A 146 -10.12 -1.99 15.61
N ARG A 147 -9.33 -1.32 16.44
CA ARG A 147 -9.84 -0.33 17.40
C ARG A 147 -9.58 1.06 16.86
N THR A 148 -10.60 1.91 16.89
CA THR A 148 -10.45 3.33 16.61
C THR A 148 -10.07 4.04 17.90
N THR A 149 -8.97 4.77 17.88
CA THR A 149 -8.61 5.75 18.90
C THR A 149 -9.00 7.13 18.39
N PHE A 150 -9.77 7.87 19.17
CA PHE A 150 -10.24 9.20 18.85
C PHE A 150 -9.40 10.24 19.59
N TYR A 151 -8.99 11.27 18.88
CA TYR A 151 -8.23 12.41 19.38
C TYR A 151 -9.05 13.68 19.20
N LEU A 152 -9.00 14.55 20.18
CA LEU A 152 -9.70 15.82 20.16
C LEU A 152 -8.84 16.87 20.83
N GLY A 153 -8.75 18.04 20.25
CA GLY A 153 -8.04 19.20 20.78
C GLY A 153 -8.73 20.50 20.40
N PRO A 154 -8.39 21.62 21.06
CA PRO A 154 -8.87 22.93 20.67
C PRO A 154 -8.44 23.24 19.23
N LYS A 155 -9.12 24.22 18.59
CA LYS A 155 -8.91 24.55 17.17
C LYS A 155 -7.43 24.84 16.83
N ASP A 156 -6.72 25.51 17.74
CA ASP A 156 -5.35 25.95 17.50
C ASP A 156 -4.27 24.96 17.97
N ALA A 157 -4.70 23.81 18.51
CA ALA A 157 -3.77 22.80 18.98
C ALA A 157 -3.01 22.16 17.82
N LYS A 158 -1.69 22.04 17.94
CA LYS A 158 -0.84 21.28 16.99
C LYS A 158 -0.94 19.76 17.26
N THR A 159 -1.27 19.37 18.48
CA THR A 159 -1.38 17.97 18.89
C THR A 159 -2.58 17.75 19.83
N ALA A 160 -3.10 16.52 19.84
CA ALA A 160 -4.16 16.12 20.78
C ALA A 160 -3.84 14.80 21.46
N LYS A 161 -4.31 14.64 22.70
CA LYS A 161 -4.33 13.36 23.41
C LYS A 161 -5.53 12.52 22.97
N ALA A 162 -5.41 11.19 23.06
CA ALA A 162 -6.54 10.30 22.90
C ALA A 162 -7.56 10.52 24.03
N PHE A 163 -8.83 10.65 23.67
CA PHE A 163 -9.91 10.78 24.66
C PHE A 163 -10.84 9.57 24.71
N ALA A 164 -10.91 8.77 23.67
CA ALA A 164 -11.75 7.59 23.61
C ALA A 164 -11.19 6.53 22.68
N ARG A 165 -11.60 5.28 22.92
CA ARG A 165 -11.36 4.15 22.04
C ARG A 165 -12.66 3.41 21.82
N ALA A 166 -12.95 3.04 20.56
CA ALA A 166 -14.14 2.27 20.23
C ALA A 166 -13.83 1.15 19.25
N LYS A 167 -14.51 0.03 19.41
CA LYS A 167 -14.48 -1.07 18.45
C LYS A 167 -15.52 -0.79 17.36
N PRO A 168 -15.13 -0.80 16.05
CA PRO A 168 -16.09 -0.66 14.97
C PRO A 168 -17.11 -1.80 14.99
N ARG A 169 -18.39 -1.45 14.85
CA ARG A 169 -19.48 -2.41 14.68
C ARG A 169 -19.84 -2.50 13.20
N LYS A 170 -20.05 -3.69 12.68
CA LYS A 170 -20.54 -3.92 11.33
C LYS A 170 -21.96 -3.40 11.20
N ILE A 171 -22.22 -2.55 10.19
CA ILE A 171 -23.52 -1.96 9.89
C ILE A 171 -24.01 -2.31 8.48
N GLY A 172 -23.25 -3.10 7.75
CA GLY A 172 -23.56 -3.57 6.40
C GLY A 172 -22.37 -4.28 5.80
N ASN A 173 -22.50 -4.72 4.56
CA ASN A 173 -21.44 -5.42 3.84
C ASN A 173 -20.26 -4.47 3.56
N GLY A 174 -19.08 -4.74 4.14
CA GLY A 174 -17.91 -3.86 4.08
C GLY A 174 -18.09 -2.48 4.76
N ARG A 175 -19.14 -2.29 5.57
CA ARG A 175 -19.43 -1.02 6.24
C ARG A 175 -19.41 -1.19 7.73
N PHE A 176 -18.67 -0.31 8.41
CA PHE A 176 -18.51 -0.33 9.87
C PHE A 176 -18.71 1.06 10.46
N LYS A 177 -19.06 1.11 11.73
CA LYS A 177 -19.28 2.34 12.49
C LYS A 177 -18.62 2.25 13.86
N ALA A 178 -17.78 3.23 14.19
CA ALA A 178 -17.27 3.45 15.54
C ALA A 178 -17.83 4.77 16.07
N THR A 179 -18.16 4.83 17.37
CA THR A 179 -18.77 6.00 17.98
C THR A 179 -18.11 6.29 19.31
N ALA A 180 -17.79 7.56 19.56
CA ALA A 180 -17.36 8.06 20.84
C ALA A 180 -18.15 9.32 21.22
N THR A 181 -18.37 9.53 22.50
CA THR A 181 -19.01 10.75 23.05
C THR A 181 -18.04 11.41 24.01
N VAL A 182 -17.88 12.70 23.90
CA VAL A 182 -17.02 13.51 24.77
C VAL A 182 -17.75 14.76 25.21
N LYS A 183 -17.45 15.24 26.42
CA LYS A 183 -17.86 16.57 26.89
C LYS A 183 -16.80 17.56 26.48
N LEU A 184 -17.17 18.58 25.71
CA LEU A 184 -16.25 19.63 25.29
C LEU A 184 -15.95 20.55 26.49
N PRO A 185 -14.68 20.90 26.71
CA PRO A 185 -14.32 21.94 27.66
C PRO A 185 -14.99 23.27 27.28
N ARG A 186 -15.46 24.03 28.26
CA ARG A 186 -16.17 25.30 28.02
C ARG A 186 -15.29 26.33 27.36
N GLU A 187 -14.01 26.34 27.68
CA GLU A 187 -12.98 27.23 27.11
C GLU A 187 -12.78 27.06 25.61
N TRP A 188 -13.14 25.90 25.01
CA TRP A 188 -13.03 25.70 23.58
C TRP A 188 -14.13 26.38 22.77
N LYS A 189 -15.15 26.94 23.40
CA LYS A 189 -16.26 27.68 22.75
C LYS A 189 -16.86 26.96 21.55
N GLY A 190 -16.87 25.61 21.55
CA GLY A 190 -17.37 24.79 20.46
C GLY A 190 -16.40 24.59 19.29
N SER A 191 -15.22 25.20 19.30
CA SER A 191 -14.20 25.03 18.26
C SER A 191 -13.21 23.93 18.63
N PHE A 192 -13.00 22.98 17.72
CA PHE A 192 -12.11 21.84 17.97
C PHE A 192 -11.49 21.30 16.68
N ARG A 193 -10.38 20.57 16.84
CA ARG A 193 -9.80 19.68 15.82
C ARG A 193 -10.00 18.23 16.24
N TYR A 194 -10.13 17.38 15.25
CA TYR A 194 -10.36 15.96 15.41
C TYR A 194 -9.34 15.14 14.65
N GLY A 195 -8.89 14.05 15.25
CA GLY A 195 -8.08 13.02 14.62
C GLY A 195 -8.54 11.63 15.01
N SER A 196 -8.19 10.66 14.22
CA SER A 196 -8.42 9.25 14.53
C SER A 196 -7.30 8.39 14.00
N CYS A 197 -7.05 7.32 14.71
CA CYS A 197 -6.12 6.27 14.31
C CYS A 197 -6.77 4.91 14.48
N PHE A 198 -6.44 3.98 13.60
CA PHE A 198 -6.88 2.60 13.65
C PHE A 198 -5.72 1.70 14.06
N ARG A 199 -5.96 0.85 15.04
CA ARG A 199 -5.07 -0.26 15.36
C ARG A 199 -5.63 -1.53 14.73
N TYR A 200 -4.91 -2.12 13.82
CA TYR A 200 -5.29 -3.37 13.16
C TYR A 200 -4.78 -4.56 13.95
N SER A 201 -5.60 -5.59 14.05
CA SER A 201 -5.15 -6.88 14.57
C SER A 201 -4.73 -7.79 13.43
N GLU A 202 -3.82 -8.67 13.74
CA GLU A 202 -3.46 -9.79 12.90
C GLU A 202 -4.73 -10.59 12.52
N GLY A 203 -4.84 -11.01 11.27
CA GLY A 203 -6.02 -11.73 10.77
C GLY A 203 -7.14 -10.86 10.20
N SER A 204 -7.04 -9.52 10.24
CA SER A 204 -8.02 -8.65 9.58
C SER A 204 -7.89 -8.64 8.05
N GLY A 205 -6.70 -8.96 7.53
CA GLY A 205 -6.36 -8.81 6.11
C GLY A 205 -6.30 -7.37 5.62
N MET A 206 -6.26 -6.41 6.57
CA MET A 206 -6.15 -4.97 6.29
C MET A 206 -5.21 -4.30 7.29
N GLY A 207 -4.50 -3.25 6.82
CA GLY A 207 -3.54 -2.47 7.58
C GLY A 207 -2.26 -3.23 7.93
N ALA A 208 -1.26 -2.51 8.41
CA ALA A 208 -0.02 -3.11 8.89
C ALA A 208 -0.24 -3.73 10.28
N PRO A 209 0.14 -5.00 10.49
CA PRO A 209 0.07 -5.62 11.82
C PRO A 209 1.04 -4.90 12.77
N GLY A 210 0.63 -4.79 14.04
CA GLY A 210 1.47 -4.19 15.08
C GLY A 210 1.54 -2.67 15.10
N ALA A 211 1.00 -1.97 14.09
CA ALA A 211 0.97 -0.51 14.08
C ALA A 211 0.16 0.02 15.28
N GLU A 212 0.81 0.79 16.15
CA GLU A 212 0.18 1.40 17.31
C GLU A 212 -0.29 2.82 17.02
N CYS A 213 -1.45 3.18 17.58
CA CYS A 213 -1.91 4.55 17.56
C CYS A 213 -1.03 5.44 18.45
N PRO A 214 -0.60 6.62 17.98
CA PRO A 214 0.30 7.48 18.73
C PRO A 214 -0.34 7.92 20.05
N LYS A 215 0.47 8.14 21.09
CA LYS A 215 0.00 8.71 22.37
C LYS A 215 -0.54 10.13 22.17
N ARG A 216 0.05 10.90 21.24
CA ARG A 216 -0.42 12.22 20.79
C ARG A 216 -0.55 12.23 19.29
N TYR A 217 -1.68 12.70 18.79
CA TYR A 217 -1.95 12.86 17.37
C TYR A 217 -1.51 14.26 16.93
N ARG A 218 -0.81 14.36 15.80
CA ARG A 218 -0.51 15.64 15.14
C ARG A 218 -1.65 15.96 14.18
N PHE A 219 -2.14 17.23 14.23
CA PHE A 219 -3.18 17.73 13.34
C PHE A 219 -2.61 18.34 12.07
#